data_9baeb981eaa0105ab4cafb01e160eefc
#
_entry.id   9baeb981eaa0105ab4cafb01e160eefc
#
_cell.length_a   1.000
_cell.length_b   1.000
_cell.length_c   1.000
_cell.angle_alpha   90.00
_cell.angle_beta   90.00
_cell.angle_gamma   90.00
#
_symmetry.space_group_name_H-M   'P 1'
#
loop_
_entity.id
_entity.type
_entity.pdbx_description
1 polymer ?
#
loop_
_entity_poly.entity_id
_entity_poly.type
_entity_poly.pdbx_seq_one_letter_code
_entity_poly.pdbx_strand_id
1 'polypeptide(L)'
;SVTTGSSAPAIKDAAHKARESLEVLLEDVLEAPVGSYVWKDGQVSVRGDASRSLPWIAVCALLREPLVAQGEFRDFLHEGRIHGAQAARVEVDTLTGRVKVLKMVTCQDQGLPLNRLALRSQINGGMIQALSYGLLEQRVFDEQDGFLLSDNLDLYKIAGAQEIPEMVALIDDEDERPSVCGMAEA
;
A
#
# COMPACT_ATOMS: atom_id res chain seq x y z
N SER A 1 2.07 -5.05 -4.41
CA SER A 1 1.42 -5.62 -3.25
C SER A 1 0.10 -4.91 -2.95
N VAL A 2 -1.00 -5.64 -2.96
CA VAL A 2 -2.36 -5.08 -2.81
C VAL A 2 -2.97 -5.32 -1.43
N THR A 3 -2.30 -6.06 -0.54
CA THR A 3 -2.85 -6.49 0.75
C THR A 3 -3.36 -5.33 1.60
N THR A 4 -2.56 -4.28 1.76
CA THR A 4 -2.97 -3.11 2.56
C THR A 4 -4.15 -2.40 1.92
N GLY A 5 -4.10 -2.11 0.61
CA GLY A 5 -5.18 -1.43 -0.10
C GLY A 5 -6.50 -2.20 -0.11
N SER A 6 -6.45 -3.55 -0.14
CA SER A 6 -7.64 -4.40 -0.14
C SER A 6 -8.18 -4.67 1.27
N SER A 7 -7.32 -4.78 2.28
CA SER A 7 -7.73 -5.14 3.64
C SER A 7 -8.02 -3.94 4.54
N ALA A 8 -7.28 -2.82 4.38
CA ALA A 8 -7.42 -1.67 5.26
C ALA A 8 -8.84 -1.05 5.27
N PRO A 9 -9.54 -0.91 4.14
CA PRO A 9 -10.92 -0.40 4.14
C PRO A 9 -11.87 -1.29 4.94
N ALA A 10 -11.76 -2.62 4.81
CA ALA A 10 -12.59 -3.56 5.57
C ALA A 10 -12.27 -3.54 7.07
N ILE A 11 -10.98 -3.45 7.45
CA ILE A 11 -10.56 -3.31 8.84
C ILE A 11 -11.07 -1.99 9.44
N LYS A 12 -11.01 -0.90 8.67
CA LYS A 12 -11.53 0.41 9.09
C LYS A 12 -13.05 0.36 9.30
N ASP A 13 -13.79 -0.28 8.40
CA ASP A 13 -15.24 -0.49 8.55
C ASP A 13 -15.58 -1.30 9.80
N ALA A 14 -14.84 -2.40 10.04
CA ALA A 14 -15.00 -3.20 11.28
C ALA A 14 -14.75 -2.36 12.54
N ALA A 15 -13.69 -1.53 12.53
CA ALA A 15 -13.38 -0.66 13.66
C ALA A 15 -14.46 0.41 13.90
N HIS A 16 -15.04 0.97 12.83
CA HIS A 16 -16.18 1.88 12.96
C HIS A 16 -17.40 1.20 13.56
N LYS A 17 -17.77 0.03 13.08
CA LYS A 17 -18.90 -0.75 13.60
C LYS A 17 -18.68 -1.16 15.07
N ALA A 18 -17.47 -1.57 15.42
CA ALA A 18 -17.11 -1.87 16.81
C ALA A 18 -17.25 -0.63 17.72
N ARG A 19 -16.79 0.53 17.25
CA ARG A 19 -16.95 1.78 17.97
C ARG A 19 -18.42 2.15 18.15
N GLU A 20 -19.24 2.08 17.11
CA GLU A 20 -20.68 2.34 17.20
C GLU A 20 -21.35 1.42 18.21
N SER A 21 -21.01 0.13 18.23
CA SER A 21 -21.53 -0.81 19.22
C SER A 21 -21.13 -0.44 20.66
N LEU A 22 -19.92 0.06 20.88
CA LEU A 22 -19.50 0.57 22.18
C LEU A 22 -20.23 1.86 22.55
N GLU A 23 -20.47 2.75 21.59
CA GLU A 23 -21.18 4.00 21.82
C GLU A 23 -22.64 3.77 22.23
N VAL A 24 -23.28 2.70 21.74
CA VAL A 24 -24.62 2.28 22.22
C VAL A 24 -24.61 1.94 23.72
N LEU A 25 -23.55 1.26 24.22
CA LEU A 25 -23.42 0.95 25.64
C LEU A 25 -23.17 2.19 26.50
N LEU A 26 -22.64 3.25 25.90
CA LEU A 26 -22.33 4.52 26.58
C LEU A 26 -23.54 5.45 26.70
N GLU A 27 -24.60 5.25 25.90
CA GLU A 27 -25.79 6.11 25.91
C GLU A 27 -26.41 6.20 27.32
N ASP A 28 -26.57 5.07 28.01
CA ASP A 28 -27.11 5.04 29.35
C ASP A 28 -26.14 5.52 30.44
N VAL A 29 -24.82 5.41 30.18
CA VAL A 29 -23.80 5.70 31.22
C VAL A 29 -23.35 7.16 31.15
N LEU A 30 -23.22 7.70 29.95
CA LEU A 30 -22.79 9.09 29.73
C LEU A 30 -23.93 10.01 29.27
N GLU A 31 -25.15 9.49 29.18
CA GLU A 31 -26.37 10.24 28.82
C GLU A 31 -26.24 11.07 27.57
N ALA A 32 -25.63 10.48 26.52
CA ALA A 32 -25.38 11.14 25.24
C ALA A 32 -25.61 10.17 24.08
N PRO A 33 -26.15 10.62 22.92
CA PRO A 33 -26.46 9.75 21.79
C PRO A 33 -25.21 9.26 21.07
N VAL A 34 -25.34 8.13 20.37
CA VAL A 34 -24.30 7.61 19.44
C VAL A 34 -23.85 8.71 18.48
N GLY A 35 -22.54 8.77 18.21
CA GLY A 35 -21.91 9.79 17.36
C GLY A 35 -21.53 11.09 18.07
N SER A 36 -21.92 11.26 19.34
CA SER A 36 -21.55 12.45 20.13
C SER A 36 -20.27 12.29 20.94
N TYR A 37 -19.57 11.18 20.81
CA TYR A 37 -18.37 10.89 21.59
C TYR A 37 -17.06 11.28 20.88
N VAL A 38 -16.05 11.57 21.67
CA VAL A 38 -14.66 11.80 21.26
C VAL A 38 -13.78 10.75 21.93
N TRP A 39 -13.06 9.99 21.13
CA TRP A 39 -12.13 8.93 21.55
C TRP A 39 -10.71 9.47 21.41
N LYS A 40 -10.05 9.72 22.51
CA LYS A 40 -8.70 10.28 22.52
C LYS A 40 -7.93 9.85 23.76
N ASP A 41 -6.63 9.58 23.61
CA ASP A 41 -5.67 9.33 24.69
C ASP A 41 -6.13 8.28 25.70
N GLY A 42 -6.77 7.19 25.23
CA GLY A 42 -7.26 6.11 26.07
C GLY A 42 -8.51 6.45 26.87
N GLN A 43 -9.20 7.53 26.52
CA GLN A 43 -10.46 7.96 27.12
C GLN A 43 -11.55 8.17 26.07
N VAL A 44 -12.79 8.03 26.50
CA VAL A 44 -13.96 8.50 25.75
C VAL A 44 -14.65 9.60 26.53
N SER A 45 -15.04 10.66 25.86
CA SER A 45 -15.76 11.79 26.44
C SER A 45 -16.89 12.25 25.53
N VAL A 46 -17.89 12.89 26.11
CA VAL A 46 -18.95 13.54 25.33
C VAL A 46 -18.39 14.80 24.65
N ARG A 47 -18.70 14.96 23.37
CA ARG A 47 -18.26 16.12 22.60
C ARG A 47 -18.79 17.42 23.20
N GLY A 48 -17.89 18.33 23.56
CA GLY A 48 -18.22 19.59 24.20
C GLY A 48 -18.37 19.53 25.73
N ASP A 49 -18.29 18.33 26.33
CA ASP A 49 -18.36 18.16 27.78
C ASP A 49 -17.35 17.09 28.26
N ALA A 50 -16.14 17.52 28.52
CA ALA A 50 -15.07 16.62 29.01
C ALA A 50 -15.29 16.10 30.44
N SER A 51 -16.24 16.65 31.22
CA SER A 51 -16.57 16.15 32.57
C SER A 51 -17.29 14.79 32.50
N ARG A 52 -18.04 14.53 31.43
CA ARG A 52 -18.64 13.25 31.12
C ARG A 52 -17.69 12.40 30.32
N SER A 53 -16.85 11.65 31.02
CA SER A 53 -15.82 10.84 30.37
C SER A 53 -15.57 9.54 31.15
N LEU A 54 -15.10 8.53 30.41
CA LEU A 54 -14.67 7.24 30.93
C LEU A 54 -13.31 6.83 30.37
N PRO A 55 -12.46 6.19 31.15
CA PRO A 55 -11.25 5.56 30.60
C PRO A 55 -11.63 4.33 29.77
N TRP A 56 -10.82 4.03 28.76
CA TRP A 56 -11.02 2.90 27.83
C TRP A 56 -11.31 1.58 28.56
N ILE A 57 -10.57 1.30 29.63
CA ILE A 57 -10.77 0.06 30.43
C ILE A 57 -12.16 -0.03 31.05
N ALA A 58 -12.73 1.10 31.46
CA ALA A 58 -14.08 1.13 32.00
C ALA A 58 -15.14 0.92 30.92
N VAL A 59 -14.91 1.44 29.71
CA VAL A 59 -15.78 1.17 28.54
C VAL A 59 -15.76 -0.32 28.21
N CYS A 60 -14.59 -0.94 28.17
CA CYS A 60 -14.46 -2.37 27.90
C CYS A 60 -15.15 -3.23 29.01
N ALA A 61 -15.18 -2.77 30.26
CA ALA A 61 -15.83 -3.48 31.35
C ALA A 61 -17.37 -3.48 31.24
N LEU A 62 -17.95 -2.66 30.39
CA LEU A 62 -19.41 -2.68 30.11
C LEU A 62 -19.80 -3.87 29.21
N LEU A 63 -18.85 -4.45 28.50
CA LEU A 63 -19.09 -5.61 27.63
C LEU A 63 -19.40 -6.85 28.48
N ARG A 64 -20.50 -7.51 28.19
CA ARG A 64 -20.91 -8.79 28.86
C ARG A 64 -20.33 -10.00 28.12
N GLU A 65 -19.99 -9.83 26.84
CA GLU A 65 -19.43 -10.84 25.97
C GLU A 65 -18.41 -10.18 24.99
N PRO A 66 -17.53 -10.94 24.35
CA PRO A 66 -16.59 -10.40 23.38
C PRO A 66 -17.30 -9.68 22.25
N LEU A 67 -16.90 -8.45 21.96
CA LEU A 67 -17.40 -7.69 20.83
C LEU A 67 -16.78 -8.20 19.53
N VAL A 68 -17.62 -8.61 18.59
CA VAL A 68 -17.21 -9.04 17.25
C VAL A 68 -17.86 -8.13 16.23
N ALA A 69 -17.04 -7.49 15.40
CA ALA A 69 -17.50 -6.64 14.32
C ALA A 69 -16.96 -7.16 12.97
N GLN A 70 -17.83 -7.33 11.99
CA GLN A 70 -17.46 -7.75 10.65
C GLN A 70 -17.44 -6.53 9.73
N GLY A 71 -16.26 -6.25 9.17
CA GLY A 71 -16.06 -5.17 8.20
C GLY A 71 -16.21 -5.64 6.78
N GLU A 72 -16.61 -4.73 5.92
CA GLU A 72 -16.73 -4.92 4.49
C GLU A 72 -15.88 -3.88 3.75
N PHE A 73 -15.38 -4.27 2.58
CA PHE A 73 -14.73 -3.32 1.69
C PHE A 73 -15.78 -2.33 1.17
N ARG A 74 -15.49 -1.04 1.34
CA ARG A 74 -16.34 0.05 0.85
C ARG A 74 -15.49 1.04 0.06
N ASP A 75 -15.89 1.33 -1.16
CA ASP A 75 -15.13 2.19 -2.07
C ASP A 75 -14.85 3.58 -1.50
N PHE A 76 -15.76 4.17 -0.74
CA PHE A 76 -15.56 5.49 -0.15
C PHE A 76 -14.49 5.51 0.98
N LEU A 77 -14.08 4.34 1.48
CA LEU A 77 -12.97 4.19 2.42
C LEU A 77 -11.64 3.98 1.73
N HIS A 78 -11.65 3.85 0.40
CA HIS A 78 -10.49 3.66 -0.45
C HIS A 78 -10.44 4.83 -1.45
N GLU A 79 -9.84 5.92 -1.04
CA GLU A 79 -9.50 7.01 -1.95
C GLU A 79 -8.08 6.77 -2.48
N GLY A 80 -7.97 6.23 -3.69
CA GLY A 80 -6.63 6.04 -4.17
C GLY A 80 -6.49 5.79 -5.65
N ARG A 81 -6.02 6.80 -6.36
CA ARG A 81 -5.33 6.62 -7.63
C ARG A 81 -3.84 6.64 -7.35
N ILE A 82 -3.13 5.68 -7.91
CA ILE A 82 -1.68 5.65 -7.91
C ILE A 82 -1.21 6.43 -9.13
N HIS A 83 -0.29 7.35 -8.95
CA HIS A 83 0.33 8.09 -10.03
C HIS A 83 1.85 7.90 -9.95
N GLY A 84 2.50 7.91 -11.11
CA GLY A 84 3.94 7.82 -11.15
C GLY A 84 4.50 8.36 -12.47
N ALA A 85 5.75 8.76 -12.41
CA ALA A 85 6.54 9.14 -13.57
C ALA A 85 7.90 8.45 -13.51
N GLN A 86 8.35 7.96 -14.65
CA GLN A 86 9.63 7.26 -14.75
C GLN A 86 10.47 7.86 -15.86
N ALA A 87 11.79 7.88 -15.67
CA ALA A 87 12.76 8.32 -16.66
C ALA A 87 13.99 7.42 -16.61
N ALA A 88 14.59 7.18 -17.78
CA ALA A 88 15.83 6.46 -17.91
C ALA A 88 16.83 7.26 -18.76
N ARG A 89 18.09 7.24 -18.34
CA ARG A 89 19.23 7.70 -19.16
C ARG A 89 19.95 6.50 -19.69
N VAL A 90 20.07 6.43 -21.01
CA VAL A 90 20.69 5.30 -21.72
C VAL A 90 21.87 5.77 -22.58
N GLU A 91 22.80 4.87 -22.81
CA GLU A 91 23.86 4.96 -23.79
C GLU A 91 23.62 3.90 -24.86
N VAL A 92 23.68 4.29 -26.13
CA VAL A 92 23.46 3.40 -27.27
C VAL A 92 24.70 3.36 -28.11
N ASP A 93 25.27 2.19 -28.33
CA ASP A 93 26.28 1.96 -29.33
C ASP A 93 25.60 1.90 -30.71
N THR A 94 25.81 2.92 -31.51
CA THR A 94 25.16 3.05 -32.82
C THR A 94 25.68 2.06 -33.88
N LEU A 95 26.81 1.41 -33.63
CA LEU A 95 27.35 0.41 -34.54
C LEU A 95 26.77 -0.98 -34.29
N THR A 96 26.58 -1.31 -33.00
CA THR A 96 26.11 -2.64 -32.59
C THR A 96 24.64 -2.66 -32.18
N GLY A 97 24.03 -1.50 -31.93
CA GLY A 97 22.68 -1.37 -31.37
C GLY A 97 22.59 -1.70 -29.90
N ARG A 98 23.72 -1.95 -29.23
CA ARG A 98 23.73 -2.30 -27.81
C ARG A 98 23.29 -1.12 -26.95
N VAL A 99 22.31 -1.35 -26.07
CA VAL A 99 21.81 -0.37 -25.12
C VAL A 99 22.35 -0.67 -23.72
N LYS A 100 22.85 0.37 -23.05
CA LYS A 100 23.23 0.33 -21.65
C LYS A 100 22.45 1.39 -20.88
N VAL A 101 21.71 0.97 -19.86
CA VAL A 101 21.02 1.91 -18.95
C VAL A 101 22.03 2.43 -17.95
N LEU A 102 22.16 3.74 -17.85
CA LEU A 102 23.09 4.41 -16.94
C LEU A 102 22.42 4.84 -15.65
N LYS A 103 21.14 5.24 -15.73
CA LYS A 103 20.38 5.71 -14.58
C LYS A 103 18.88 5.53 -14.80
N MET A 104 18.19 5.16 -13.76
CA MET A 104 16.72 5.16 -13.72
C MET A 104 16.23 6.04 -12.55
N VAL A 105 15.19 6.81 -12.81
CA VAL A 105 14.55 7.66 -11.80
C VAL A 105 13.05 7.39 -11.85
N THR A 106 12.47 7.12 -10.71
CA THR A 106 11.02 6.93 -10.57
C THR A 106 10.51 7.83 -9.45
N CYS A 107 9.42 8.55 -9.73
CA CYS A 107 8.65 9.27 -8.72
C CYS A 107 7.28 8.62 -8.61
N GLN A 108 6.89 8.21 -7.42
CA GLN A 108 5.63 7.51 -7.15
C GLN A 108 4.81 8.24 -6.09
N ASP A 109 3.54 8.47 -6.42
CA ASP A 109 2.49 8.87 -5.49
C ASP A 109 1.60 7.64 -5.20
N GLN A 110 1.59 7.19 -3.97
CA GLN A 110 0.82 6.04 -3.49
C GLN A 110 -0.06 6.40 -2.29
N GLY A 111 -0.31 7.69 -2.05
CA GLY A 111 -0.97 8.18 -0.86
C GLY A 111 -0.08 8.07 0.38
N LEU A 112 -0.64 7.77 1.54
CA LEU A 112 0.08 7.70 2.81
C LEU A 112 1.11 6.56 2.85
N PRO A 113 2.42 6.82 2.90
CA PRO A 113 3.44 5.79 3.00
C PRO A 113 3.54 5.26 4.44
N LEU A 114 3.01 4.06 4.70
CA LEU A 114 3.09 3.42 6.02
C LEU A 114 4.51 2.98 6.39
N ASN A 115 5.28 2.52 5.42
CA ASN A 115 6.66 2.10 5.58
C ASN A 115 7.50 2.54 4.37
N ARG A 116 8.22 3.63 4.52
CA ARG A 116 9.04 4.23 3.45
C ARG A 116 10.16 3.31 2.95
N LEU A 117 10.74 2.49 3.82
CA LEU A 117 11.81 1.56 3.43
C LEU A 117 11.25 0.44 2.55
N ALA A 118 10.15 -0.17 2.97
CA ALA A 118 9.48 -1.21 2.20
C ALA A 118 8.95 -0.68 0.87
N LEU A 119 8.39 0.54 0.87
CA LEU A 119 7.93 1.22 -0.33
C LEU A 119 9.05 1.47 -1.34
N ARG A 120 10.18 2.01 -0.88
CA ARG A 120 11.37 2.21 -1.74
C ARG A 120 11.89 0.89 -2.30
N SER A 121 11.89 -0.17 -1.49
CA SER A 121 12.27 -1.50 -1.95
C SER A 121 11.35 -2.02 -3.06
N GLN A 122 10.05 -1.78 -2.93
CA GLN A 122 9.07 -2.14 -3.95
C GLN A 122 9.28 -1.37 -5.25
N ILE A 123 9.51 -0.05 -5.17
CA ILE A 123 9.82 0.80 -6.35
C ILE A 123 11.10 0.32 -7.04
N ASN A 124 12.15 0.04 -6.28
CA ASN A 124 13.40 -0.49 -6.84
C ASN A 124 13.18 -1.83 -7.53
N GLY A 125 12.38 -2.71 -6.95
CA GLY A 125 11.99 -3.98 -7.56
C GLY A 125 11.30 -3.79 -8.91
N GLY A 126 10.34 -2.87 -9.00
CA GLY A 126 9.66 -2.54 -10.25
C GLY A 126 10.62 -2.00 -11.32
N MET A 127 11.55 -1.11 -10.96
CA MET A 127 12.58 -0.62 -11.89
C MET A 127 13.48 -1.74 -12.42
N ILE A 128 13.87 -2.70 -11.56
CA ILE A 128 14.69 -3.85 -11.96
C ILE A 128 13.92 -4.75 -12.92
N GLN A 129 12.65 -5.02 -12.63
CA GLN A 129 11.79 -5.80 -13.51
C GLN A 129 11.64 -5.11 -14.88
N ALA A 130 11.36 -3.81 -14.90
CA ALA A 130 11.21 -3.06 -16.14
C ALA A 130 12.50 -3.08 -17.00
N LEU A 131 13.66 -2.92 -16.36
CA LEU A 131 14.97 -3.08 -17.02
C LEU A 131 15.11 -4.47 -17.63
N SER A 132 14.79 -5.49 -16.86
CA SER A 132 14.94 -6.89 -17.24
C SER A 132 14.03 -7.23 -18.41
N TYR A 133 12.75 -6.89 -18.34
CA TYR A 133 11.78 -7.10 -19.42
C TYR A 133 12.15 -6.35 -20.70
N GLY A 134 12.66 -5.12 -20.57
CA GLY A 134 12.97 -4.28 -21.73
C GLY A 134 14.23 -4.68 -22.49
N LEU A 135 15.21 -5.29 -21.81
CA LEU A 135 16.54 -5.47 -22.39
C LEU A 135 17.06 -6.91 -22.40
N LEU A 136 16.58 -7.79 -21.51
CA LEU A 136 17.21 -9.07 -21.27
C LEU A 136 16.27 -10.27 -21.43
N GLU A 137 15.02 -10.14 -20.99
CA GLU A 137 14.09 -11.26 -20.95
C GLU A 137 13.48 -11.52 -22.32
N GLN A 138 13.58 -12.75 -22.79
CA GLN A 138 13.00 -13.19 -24.05
C GLN A 138 12.49 -14.63 -23.94
N ARG A 139 11.24 -14.85 -24.36
CA ARG A 139 10.72 -16.18 -24.59
C ARG A 139 11.08 -16.62 -26.00
N VAL A 140 11.87 -17.68 -26.09
CA VAL A 140 12.28 -18.27 -27.36
C VAL A 140 11.57 -19.60 -27.52
N PHE A 141 10.82 -19.75 -28.61
CA PHE A 141 10.12 -20.97 -28.96
C PHE A 141 10.75 -21.62 -30.19
N ASP A 142 10.76 -22.93 -30.21
CA ASP A 142 11.00 -23.66 -31.44
C ASP A 142 9.83 -23.43 -32.40
N GLU A 143 10.13 -22.99 -33.62
CA GLU A 143 9.09 -22.64 -34.61
C GLU A 143 8.40 -23.88 -35.21
N GLN A 144 9.01 -25.07 -35.11
CA GLN A 144 8.46 -26.29 -35.68
C GLN A 144 7.51 -26.98 -34.70
N ASP A 145 7.93 -27.08 -33.46
CA ASP A 145 7.22 -27.86 -32.44
C ASP A 145 6.50 -27.01 -31.39
N GLY A 146 6.74 -25.70 -31.39
CA GLY A 146 6.20 -24.76 -30.40
C GLY A 146 6.78 -24.97 -28.99
N PHE A 147 7.88 -25.69 -28.88
CA PHE A 147 8.53 -25.95 -27.60
C PHE A 147 9.24 -24.71 -27.07
N LEU A 148 9.10 -24.42 -25.77
CA LEU A 148 9.79 -23.30 -25.14
C LEU A 148 11.26 -23.66 -24.91
N LEU A 149 12.16 -23.03 -25.66
CA LEU A 149 13.61 -23.22 -25.55
C LEU A 149 14.21 -22.51 -24.34
N SER A 150 13.65 -21.35 -23.96
CA SER A 150 14.07 -20.58 -22.78
C SER A 150 13.27 -20.98 -21.53
N ASP A 151 13.31 -22.27 -21.19
CA ASP A 151 12.52 -22.88 -20.10
C ASP A 151 13.20 -22.83 -18.72
N ASN A 152 14.39 -22.27 -18.65
CA ASN A 152 15.17 -22.20 -17.42
C ASN A 152 15.95 -20.86 -17.33
N LEU A 153 16.51 -20.53 -16.15
CA LEU A 153 17.18 -19.27 -15.88
C LEU A 153 18.55 -19.12 -16.57
N ASP A 154 19.12 -20.18 -17.13
CA ASP A 154 20.34 -20.08 -17.94
C ASP A 154 20.04 -19.51 -19.33
N LEU A 155 18.85 -19.79 -19.86
CA LEU A 155 18.39 -19.37 -21.17
C LEU A 155 17.42 -18.19 -21.10
N TYR A 156 16.61 -18.09 -20.07
CA TYR A 156 15.75 -16.95 -19.76
C TYR A 156 16.51 -15.99 -18.86
N LYS A 157 17.19 -15.04 -19.45
CA LYS A 157 18.09 -14.12 -18.75
C LYS A 157 17.27 -13.05 -18.01
N ILE A 158 17.41 -12.99 -16.68
CA ILE A 158 16.97 -11.87 -15.86
C ILE A 158 18.15 -10.97 -15.46
N ALA A 159 17.89 -9.72 -15.10
CA ALA A 159 18.93 -8.78 -14.70
C ALA A 159 19.64 -9.24 -13.42
N GLY A 160 20.96 -9.36 -13.48
CA GLY A 160 21.82 -9.59 -12.32
C GLY A 160 22.35 -8.28 -11.74
N ALA A 161 23.07 -8.38 -10.66
CA ALA A 161 23.58 -7.21 -9.93
C ALA A 161 24.51 -6.29 -10.78
N GLN A 162 25.15 -6.82 -11.79
CA GLN A 162 26.06 -6.05 -12.68
C GLN A 162 25.30 -5.24 -13.74
N GLU A 163 24.08 -5.65 -14.07
CA GLU A 163 23.25 -4.95 -15.05
C GLU A 163 22.44 -3.81 -14.43
N ILE A 164 22.35 -3.75 -13.10
CA ILE A 164 21.55 -2.74 -12.39
C ILE A 164 22.26 -1.39 -12.45
N PRO A 165 21.61 -0.34 -13.02
CA PRO A 165 22.18 1.01 -13.09
C PRO A 165 22.05 1.75 -11.74
N GLU A 166 22.47 3.01 -11.72
CA GLU A 166 22.08 3.93 -10.65
C GLU A 166 20.55 4.07 -10.63
N MET A 167 19.93 3.79 -9.47
CA MET A 167 18.49 3.90 -9.28
C MET A 167 18.14 4.96 -8.25
N VAL A 168 17.16 5.82 -8.58
CA VAL A 168 16.64 6.85 -7.69
C VAL A 168 15.14 6.67 -7.56
N ALA A 169 14.69 6.27 -6.38
CA ALA A 169 13.28 6.15 -6.03
C ALA A 169 12.85 7.38 -5.21
N LEU A 170 12.00 8.21 -5.78
CA LEU A 170 11.35 9.34 -5.15
C LEU A 170 9.93 8.93 -4.74
N ILE A 171 9.55 9.29 -3.55
CA ILE A 171 8.22 9.08 -3.00
C ILE A 171 7.58 10.45 -2.90
N ASP A 172 6.47 10.64 -3.62
CA ASP A 172 5.65 11.83 -3.47
C ASP A 172 4.78 11.64 -2.22
N ASP A 173 5.06 12.43 -1.20
CA ASP A 173 4.36 12.40 0.08
C ASP A 173 3.92 13.80 0.51
N GLU A 174 3.93 14.75 -0.42
CA GLU A 174 3.40 16.10 -0.20
C GLU A 174 1.88 16.11 -0.13
N ASP A 175 1.24 15.09 -0.68
CA ASP A 175 -0.21 14.95 -0.63
C ASP A 175 -0.64 14.27 0.69
N GLU A 176 -1.26 15.06 1.57
CA GLU A 176 -1.79 14.61 2.87
C GLU A 176 -3.02 13.69 2.76
N ARG A 177 -3.23 13.00 1.64
CA ARG A 177 -4.35 12.07 1.51
C ARG A 177 -4.29 11.01 2.61
N PRO A 178 -5.33 10.90 3.45
CA PRO A 178 -5.34 9.95 4.57
C PRO A 178 -5.54 8.49 4.10
N SER A 179 -5.56 8.28 2.81
CA SER A 179 -5.85 6.99 2.21
C SER A 179 -4.56 6.23 1.93
N VAL A 180 -4.54 4.98 2.32
CA VAL A 180 -3.49 4.03 1.96
C VAL A 180 -3.88 3.35 0.66
N CYS A 181 -3.27 3.80 -0.42
CA CYS A 181 -3.34 3.07 -1.68
C CYS A 181 -2.28 1.97 -1.64
N GLY A 182 -2.65 0.72 -1.86
CA GLY A 182 -1.66 -0.33 -2.03
C GLY A 182 -0.80 -0.01 -3.26
N MET A 183 0.52 -0.12 -3.16
CA MET A 183 1.32 -0.21 -4.36
C MET A 183 1.07 -1.57 -5.00
N ALA A 184 0.53 -1.54 -6.21
CA ALA A 184 0.69 -2.62 -7.15
C ALA A 184 2.18 -2.76 -7.52
N GLU A 185 2.53 -3.58 -8.47
CA GLU A 185 3.88 -3.61 -9.02
C GLU A 185 4.15 -2.27 -9.71
N ALA A 186 5.20 -1.57 -9.25
CA ALA A 186 5.56 -0.25 -9.75
C ALA A 186 6.38 -0.35 -11.04
#